data_8cbc0c1b78badd391f135a4a86fba7f4
#
_entry.id   8cbc0c1b78badd391f135a4a86fba7f4
#
_cell.length_a   1.000
_cell.length_b   1.000
_cell.length_c   1.000
_cell.angle_alpha   90.00
_cell.angle_beta   90.00
_cell.angle_gamma   90.00
#
_symmetry.space_group_name_H-M   'P 1'
#
loop_
_entity.id
_entity.type
_entity.pdbx_description
1 polymer ?
#
loop_
_entity_poly.entity_id
_entity_poly.type
_entity_poly.pdbx_seq_one_letter_code
_entity_poly.pdbx_strand_id
1 'polypeptide(L)'
;MEKSLVGEIWRKATKLSSLKTISGEVAVLGDKSISHRCIILGSLAEGKSCFENILISGDTLATIEIFRSLGVKIDLIDENIIKIHGVGLNGLDQPKHDLDAKSSGTTARLLIGLLSRQNFSSRMIGSSQLMKRPMARVIDLFTDNGAKIFSDKGNLPIIFTPSSYTFSNLDTKVPSAQVKSAVVLSSLYNNEPTIINEETLTRDHTERMLLEMGIELARLGNTITIPPVSKLNPLNMKVPSDISSAAFLISLGVLKGENLLLKNVLINERRLGFVKVLKRMNASIEILNIKEISNELVGDIKVSKSDLVATTIEPKEIADIIDEIPILTFIASQAEGKTILKGANELRIKESDRLENMKNFIQGLNGEITMYEDGFEINGVQDLDEGSVSTEDDHRVAMTAIIANIALGKKILPDNTDCIKDSYPTFFLDIESIGGVINE
;
A
#
# COMPACT_ATOMS: atom_id res chain seq x y z
N MET A 1 -13.83 -23.78 10.69
CA MET A 1 -12.74 -24.61 10.12
C MET A 1 -11.44 -23.83 9.87
N GLU A 2 -11.47 -22.48 9.82
CA GLU A 2 -10.26 -21.65 9.56
C GLU A 2 -9.34 -21.41 10.78
N LYS A 3 -9.85 -21.49 12.00
CA LYS A 3 -9.01 -21.33 13.21
C LYS A 3 -7.99 -22.45 13.45
N SER A 4 -8.11 -23.59 12.72
CA SER A 4 -7.21 -24.73 12.90
C SER A 4 -5.95 -24.65 12.03
N LEU A 5 -6.03 -24.02 10.85
CA LEU A 5 -4.91 -24.01 9.90
C LEU A 5 -3.76 -23.10 10.37
N VAL A 6 -4.08 -21.92 10.91
CA VAL A 6 -3.07 -20.99 11.45
C VAL A 6 -2.41 -21.59 12.70
N GLY A 7 -3.18 -22.23 13.57
CA GLY A 7 -2.65 -22.92 14.75
C GLY A 7 -1.81 -24.15 14.41
N GLU A 8 -2.04 -24.80 13.26
CA GLU A 8 -1.21 -25.94 12.78
C GLU A 8 0.08 -25.47 12.11
N ILE A 9 0.05 -24.34 11.39
CA ILE A 9 1.25 -23.71 10.81
C ILE A 9 2.17 -23.26 11.95
N TRP A 10 1.64 -22.65 13.01
CA TRP A 10 2.40 -22.28 14.20
C TRP A 10 3.02 -23.48 14.91
N ARG A 11 2.31 -24.63 15.03
CA ARG A 11 2.84 -25.85 15.66
C ARG A 11 3.84 -26.62 14.82
N LYS A 12 3.89 -26.42 13.48
CA LYS A 12 4.91 -27.03 12.62
C LYS A 12 6.22 -26.27 12.60
N ALA A 13 6.22 -24.95 12.80
CA ALA A 13 7.42 -24.12 12.86
C ALA A 13 8.35 -24.48 14.02
N THR A 14 7.84 -25.09 15.11
CA THR A 14 8.56 -25.41 16.34
C THR A 14 9.56 -26.59 16.28
N LYS A 15 9.86 -27.18 15.11
CA LYS A 15 10.64 -28.43 15.04
C LYS A 15 11.95 -28.39 14.26
N LEU A 16 12.48 -27.21 13.91
CA LEU A 16 13.74 -27.13 13.15
C LEU A 16 14.75 -26.15 13.79
N SER A 17 15.46 -26.66 14.81
CA SER A 17 16.68 -26.04 15.31
C SER A 17 17.87 -26.31 14.36
N SER A 18 17.95 -25.60 13.28
CA SER A 18 19.19 -25.29 12.56
C SER A 18 18.94 -23.96 11.88
N LEU A 19 19.84 -22.99 12.09
CA LEU A 19 19.84 -21.70 11.39
C LEU A 19 19.78 -21.97 9.88
N LYS A 20 18.57 -22.01 9.31
CA LYS A 20 18.42 -22.06 7.87
C LYS A 20 18.85 -20.70 7.33
N THR A 21 19.72 -20.71 6.37
CA THR A 21 20.13 -19.54 5.62
C THR A 21 18.92 -18.97 4.87
N ILE A 22 18.72 -17.66 4.94
CA ILE A 22 17.67 -16.97 4.15
C ILE A 22 18.12 -16.95 2.70
N SER A 23 17.50 -17.74 1.85
CA SER A 23 17.89 -17.90 0.44
C SER A 23 16.75 -18.45 -0.40
N GLY A 24 16.95 -18.53 -1.72
CA GLY A 24 15.97 -19.08 -2.66
C GLY A 24 15.25 -18.02 -3.46
N GLU A 25 14.16 -18.43 -4.10
CA GLU A 25 13.33 -17.55 -4.94
C GLU A 25 11.93 -17.45 -4.36
N VAL A 26 11.37 -16.25 -4.37
CA VAL A 26 10.00 -15.98 -3.91
C VAL A 26 9.32 -14.94 -4.81
N ALA A 27 8.04 -15.11 -5.06
CA ALA A 27 7.20 -14.11 -5.72
C ALA A 27 6.06 -13.73 -4.77
N VAL A 28 6.14 -12.55 -4.21
CA VAL A 28 5.06 -12.01 -3.36
C VAL A 28 3.82 -11.71 -4.21
N LEU A 29 2.65 -11.66 -3.56
CA LEU A 29 1.40 -11.33 -4.24
C LEU A 29 1.43 -9.94 -4.89
N GLY A 30 0.47 -9.71 -5.77
CA GLY A 30 0.39 -8.47 -6.54
C GLY A 30 0.26 -7.21 -5.69
N ASP A 31 0.73 -6.10 -6.24
CA ASP A 31 0.70 -4.78 -5.58
C ASP A 31 -0.72 -4.39 -5.16
N LYS A 32 -0.89 -4.07 -3.87
CA LYS A 32 -2.18 -3.70 -3.27
C LYS A 32 -2.78 -2.46 -3.94
N SER A 33 -1.97 -1.44 -4.18
CA SER A 33 -2.43 -0.18 -4.78
C SER A 33 -2.90 -0.36 -6.22
N ILE A 34 -2.21 -1.21 -7.00
CA ILE A 34 -2.62 -1.57 -8.36
C ILE A 34 -3.88 -2.45 -8.30
N SER A 35 -3.94 -3.43 -7.38
CA SER A 35 -5.09 -4.32 -7.22
C SER A 35 -6.40 -3.57 -6.95
N HIS A 36 -6.40 -2.57 -6.06
CA HIS A 36 -7.56 -1.69 -5.88
C HIS A 36 -7.99 -1.00 -7.19
N ARG A 37 -7.01 -0.51 -7.94
CA ARG A 37 -7.26 0.20 -9.21
C ARG A 37 -7.76 -0.73 -10.31
N CYS A 38 -7.27 -1.97 -10.35
CA CYS A 38 -7.81 -3.02 -11.23
C CYS A 38 -9.31 -3.22 -11.00
N ILE A 39 -9.74 -3.29 -9.74
CA ILE A 39 -11.14 -3.46 -9.38
C ILE A 39 -11.94 -2.22 -9.78
N ILE A 40 -11.48 -1.03 -9.42
CA ILE A 40 -12.18 0.23 -9.69
C ILE A 40 -12.29 0.48 -11.19
N LEU A 41 -11.16 0.54 -11.89
CA LEU A 41 -11.12 0.88 -13.31
C LEU A 41 -11.71 -0.22 -14.19
N GLY A 42 -11.49 -1.49 -13.85
CA GLY A 42 -12.13 -2.63 -14.53
C GLY A 42 -13.65 -2.61 -14.41
N SER A 43 -14.18 -2.11 -13.28
CA SER A 43 -15.63 -1.94 -13.08
C SER A 43 -16.21 -0.81 -13.93
N LEU A 44 -15.44 0.24 -14.19
CA LEU A 44 -15.82 1.40 -14.98
C LEU A 44 -15.56 1.23 -16.49
N ALA A 45 -14.89 0.15 -16.90
CA ALA A 45 -14.65 -0.15 -18.30
C ALA A 45 -15.93 -0.60 -19.02
N GLU A 46 -15.96 -0.45 -20.34
CA GLU A 46 -16.99 -1.04 -21.19
C GLU A 46 -16.54 -2.41 -21.69
N GLY A 47 -16.92 -3.50 -20.99
CA GLY A 47 -16.59 -4.86 -21.38
C GLY A 47 -15.95 -5.68 -20.25
N LYS A 48 -15.17 -6.70 -20.61
CA LYS A 48 -14.62 -7.65 -19.65
C LYS A 48 -13.13 -7.43 -19.46
N SER A 49 -12.72 -7.16 -18.24
CA SER A 49 -11.31 -7.09 -17.82
C SER A 49 -10.93 -8.35 -17.06
N CYS A 50 -9.67 -8.80 -17.22
CA CYS A 50 -9.11 -9.95 -16.53
C CYS A 50 -7.79 -9.56 -15.86
N PHE A 51 -7.68 -9.84 -14.57
CA PHE A 51 -6.49 -9.51 -13.79
C PHE A 51 -5.93 -10.76 -13.13
N GLU A 52 -4.64 -11.04 -13.40
CA GLU A 52 -3.87 -12.12 -12.81
C GLU A 52 -2.95 -11.57 -11.71
N ASN A 53 -2.59 -12.41 -10.77
CA ASN A 53 -1.77 -12.05 -9.61
C ASN A 53 -2.33 -10.85 -8.83
N ILE A 54 -3.65 -10.67 -8.82
CA ILE A 54 -4.29 -9.61 -8.03
C ILE A 54 -4.23 -9.97 -6.55
N LEU A 55 -3.96 -8.99 -5.71
CA LEU A 55 -4.03 -9.20 -4.27
C LEU A 55 -5.50 -9.34 -3.84
N ILE A 56 -5.85 -10.49 -3.26
CA ILE A 56 -7.13 -10.73 -2.57
C ILE A 56 -6.84 -10.74 -1.07
N SER A 57 -7.19 -9.66 -0.40
CA SER A 57 -6.94 -9.41 1.03
C SER A 57 -8.11 -8.64 1.64
N GLY A 58 -8.14 -8.44 2.95
CA GLY A 58 -9.21 -7.71 3.62
C GLY A 58 -9.52 -6.35 2.97
N ASP A 59 -8.49 -5.59 2.60
CA ASP A 59 -8.62 -4.29 1.96
C ASP A 59 -9.23 -4.37 0.55
N THR A 60 -8.74 -5.24 -0.30
CA THR A 60 -9.21 -5.36 -1.69
C THR A 60 -10.58 -6.04 -1.80
N LEU A 61 -10.88 -6.98 -0.90
CA LEU A 61 -12.21 -7.57 -0.77
C LEU A 61 -13.27 -6.52 -0.46
N ALA A 62 -12.98 -5.54 0.40
CA ALA A 62 -13.89 -4.42 0.65
C ALA A 62 -14.22 -3.66 -0.64
N THR A 63 -13.23 -3.43 -1.52
CA THR A 63 -13.47 -2.80 -2.83
C THR A 63 -14.33 -3.68 -3.73
N ILE A 64 -14.06 -4.99 -3.79
CA ILE A 64 -14.87 -5.95 -4.57
C ILE A 64 -16.33 -5.96 -4.11
N GLU A 65 -16.57 -6.04 -2.79
CA GLU A 65 -17.91 -6.08 -2.23
C GLU A 65 -18.70 -4.79 -2.50
N ILE A 66 -18.03 -3.64 -2.43
CA ILE A 66 -18.65 -2.34 -2.78
C ILE A 66 -19.07 -2.34 -4.25
N PHE A 67 -18.18 -2.72 -5.17
CA PHE A 67 -18.55 -2.71 -6.60
C PHE A 67 -19.62 -3.77 -6.94
N ARG A 68 -19.64 -4.91 -6.26
CA ARG A 68 -20.76 -5.85 -6.36
C ARG A 68 -22.08 -5.25 -5.90
N SER A 69 -22.08 -4.48 -4.80
CA SER A 69 -23.28 -3.77 -4.32
C SER A 69 -23.72 -2.64 -5.25
N LEU A 70 -22.79 -2.12 -6.08
CA LEU A 70 -23.06 -1.13 -7.13
C LEU A 70 -23.44 -1.78 -8.49
N GLY A 71 -23.78 -3.09 -8.51
CA GLY A 71 -24.27 -3.79 -9.70
C GLY A 71 -23.21 -4.42 -10.58
N VAL A 72 -21.92 -4.32 -10.23
CA VAL A 72 -20.85 -4.89 -11.06
C VAL A 72 -20.69 -6.37 -10.79
N LYS A 73 -20.70 -7.19 -11.85
CA LYS A 73 -20.39 -8.63 -11.75
C LYS A 73 -18.87 -8.83 -11.71
N ILE A 74 -18.38 -9.39 -10.59
CA ILE A 74 -16.96 -9.71 -10.37
C ILE A 74 -16.88 -11.19 -10.03
N ASP A 75 -16.24 -11.96 -10.91
CA ASP A 75 -16.01 -13.40 -10.78
C ASP A 75 -14.59 -13.64 -10.24
N LEU A 76 -14.48 -14.32 -9.11
CA LEU A 76 -13.21 -14.86 -8.61
C LEU A 76 -12.99 -16.18 -9.33
N ILE A 77 -12.00 -16.23 -10.21
CA ILE A 77 -11.70 -17.40 -11.04
C ILE A 77 -10.80 -18.36 -10.29
N ASP A 78 -9.84 -17.79 -9.55
CA ASP A 78 -8.87 -18.52 -8.72
C ASP A 78 -8.46 -17.63 -7.54
N GLU A 79 -7.58 -18.10 -6.66
CA GLU A 79 -7.12 -17.38 -5.46
C GLU A 79 -6.60 -15.96 -5.75
N ASN A 80 -6.03 -15.74 -6.95
CA ASN A 80 -5.45 -14.45 -7.35
C ASN A 80 -5.79 -14.04 -8.80
N ILE A 81 -6.89 -14.59 -9.36
CA ILE A 81 -7.37 -14.24 -10.71
C ILE A 81 -8.81 -13.79 -10.62
N ILE A 82 -9.10 -12.60 -11.12
CA ILE A 82 -10.47 -12.08 -11.19
C ILE A 82 -10.85 -11.67 -12.62
N LYS A 83 -12.12 -11.82 -12.92
CA LYS A 83 -12.74 -11.28 -14.13
C LYS A 83 -13.83 -10.29 -13.74
N ILE A 84 -13.76 -9.09 -14.28
CA ILE A 84 -14.68 -8.00 -13.99
C ILE A 84 -15.48 -7.70 -15.26
N HIS A 85 -16.81 -7.71 -15.13
CA HIS A 85 -17.73 -7.32 -16.19
C HIS A 85 -18.05 -5.84 -15.99
N GLY A 86 -17.23 -4.96 -16.56
CA GLY A 86 -17.37 -3.53 -16.41
C GLY A 86 -18.67 -3.01 -17.01
N VAL A 87 -19.24 -2.00 -16.36
CA VAL A 87 -20.56 -1.44 -16.66
C VAL A 87 -20.49 -0.05 -17.32
N GLY A 88 -19.27 0.45 -17.59
CA GLY A 88 -19.05 1.81 -18.09
C GLY A 88 -19.11 2.86 -16.98
N LEU A 89 -18.76 4.10 -17.33
CA LEU A 89 -18.69 5.22 -16.37
C LEU A 89 -20.05 5.51 -15.69
N ASN A 90 -21.15 5.34 -16.40
CA ASN A 90 -22.50 5.68 -15.94
C ASN A 90 -23.37 4.45 -15.63
N GLY A 91 -22.78 3.24 -15.57
CA GLY A 91 -23.53 1.99 -15.43
C GLY A 91 -23.61 1.46 -14.00
N LEU A 92 -23.13 2.20 -13.00
CA LEU A 92 -23.23 1.78 -11.60
C LEU A 92 -24.67 1.95 -11.09
N ASP A 93 -25.16 0.98 -10.33
CA ASP A 93 -26.48 0.97 -9.70
C ASP A 93 -26.45 1.65 -8.32
N GLN A 94 -27.59 2.21 -7.91
CA GLN A 94 -27.77 2.70 -6.55
C GLN A 94 -27.67 1.54 -5.55
N PRO A 95 -26.80 1.62 -4.53
CA PRO A 95 -26.66 0.56 -3.55
C PRO A 95 -27.90 0.48 -2.64
N LYS A 96 -28.27 -0.75 -2.25
CA LYS A 96 -29.39 -1.00 -1.34
C LYS A 96 -29.03 -0.86 0.14
N HIS A 97 -27.76 -0.89 0.44
CA HIS A 97 -27.19 -0.84 1.79
C HIS A 97 -26.00 0.11 1.83
N ASP A 98 -25.52 0.42 3.02
CA ASP A 98 -24.28 1.17 3.22
C ASP A 98 -23.11 0.47 2.52
N LEU A 99 -22.22 1.27 1.94
CA LEU A 99 -20.98 0.82 1.31
C LEU A 99 -19.91 0.70 2.39
N ASP A 100 -19.55 -0.52 2.77
CA ASP A 100 -18.61 -0.76 3.86
C ASP A 100 -17.17 -0.90 3.35
N ALA A 101 -16.37 0.13 3.59
CA ALA A 101 -14.93 0.15 3.25
C ALA A 101 -14.07 -0.69 4.22
N LYS A 102 -14.66 -1.34 5.23
CA LYS A 102 -13.96 -2.11 6.27
C LYS A 102 -12.83 -1.29 6.89
N SER A 103 -11.60 -1.76 6.83
CA SER A 103 -10.40 -1.03 7.30
C SER A 103 -9.63 -0.33 6.18
N SER A 104 -10.12 -0.43 4.93
CA SER A 104 -9.41 0.06 3.74
C SER A 104 -9.52 1.57 3.54
N GLY A 105 -8.50 2.29 3.98
CA GLY A 105 -8.38 3.72 3.69
C GLY A 105 -8.20 4.02 2.20
N THR A 106 -7.65 3.09 1.41
CA THR A 106 -7.54 3.22 -0.05
C THR A 106 -8.91 3.19 -0.70
N THR A 107 -9.73 2.18 -0.38
CA THR A 107 -11.11 2.08 -0.87
C THR A 107 -11.88 3.36 -0.54
N ALA A 108 -11.90 3.77 0.72
CA ALA A 108 -12.64 4.94 1.15
C ALA A 108 -12.23 6.21 0.38
N ARG A 109 -10.93 6.52 0.31
CA ARG A 109 -10.46 7.77 -0.29
C ARG A 109 -10.62 7.81 -1.81
N LEU A 110 -10.33 6.72 -2.52
CA LEU A 110 -10.51 6.68 -3.97
C LEU A 110 -12.00 6.80 -4.36
N LEU A 111 -12.87 6.12 -3.62
CA LEU A 111 -14.30 6.13 -3.90
C LEU A 111 -14.99 7.46 -3.55
N ILE A 112 -14.41 8.33 -2.72
CA ILE A 112 -14.94 9.70 -2.54
C ILE A 112 -15.01 10.41 -3.90
N GLY A 113 -13.95 10.34 -4.71
CA GLY A 113 -13.94 10.95 -6.04
C GLY A 113 -14.95 10.33 -6.99
N LEU A 114 -15.10 9.01 -6.99
CA LEU A 114 -16.03 8.30 -7.86
C LEU A 114 -17.51 8.50 -7.46
N LEU A 115 -17.82 8.29 -6.17
CA LEU A 115 -19.20 8.33 -5.66
C LEU A 115 -19.80 9.74 -5.70
N SER A 116 -18.97 10.78 -5.58
CA SER A 116 -19.42 12.17 -5.71
C SER A 116 -19.93 12.54 -7.12
N ARG A 117 -19.67 11.69 -8.12
CA ARG A 117 -20.10 11.86 -9.52
C ARG A 117 -21.33 11.06 -9.90
N GLN A 118 -21.78 10.18 -9.02
CA GLN A 118 -22.93 9.34 -9.34
C GLN A 118 -24.26 10.09 -9.27
N ASN A 119 -25.24 9.63 -10.05
CA ASN A 119 -26.58 10.21 -10.12
C ASN A 119 -27.55 9.67 -9.05
N PHE A 120 -27.01 8.92 -8.07
CA PHE A 120 -27.74 8.35 -6.93
C PHE A 120 -27.07 8.72 -5.61
N SER A 121 -27.85 8.64 -4.52
CA SER A 121 -27.32 8.83 -3.17
C SER A 121 -26.75 7.53 -2.63
N SER A 122 -25.65 7.63 -1.89
CA SER A 122 -25.04 6.50 -1.19
C SER A 122 -24.42 6.94 0.14
N ARG A 123 -24.19 5.97 1.04
CA ARG A 123 -23.53 6.19 2.32
C ARG A 123 -22.37 5.22 2.46
N MET A 124 -21.19 5.74 2.79
CA MET A 124 -20.00 4.94 3.01
C MET A 124 -19.66 4.88 4.50
N ILE A 125 -19.42 3.68 5.00
CA ILE A 125 -19.03 3.38 6.38
C ILE A 125 -17.70 2.64 6.40
N GLY A 126 -17.17 2.36 7.58
CA GLY A 126 -15.95 1.55 7.75
C GLY A 126 -15.82 1.05 9.18
N SER A 127 -14.73 0.31 9.46
CA SER A 127 -14.40 -0.16 10.80
C SER A 127 -14.19 1.00 11.78
N SER A 128 -14.26 0.72 13.07
CA SER A 128 -13.99 1.71 14.13
C SER A 128 -12.61 2.35 14.01
N GLN A 129 -11.63 1.63 13.49
CA GLN A 129 -10.28 2.14 13.22
C GLN A 129 -10.30 3.11 12.03
N LEU A 130 -10.97 2.74 10.91
CA LEU A 130 -11.04 3.60 9.72
C LEU A 130 -11.86 4.87 9.99
N MET A 131 -12.89 4.79 10.82
CA MET A 131 -13.71 5.95 11.20
C MET A 131 -12.93 7.05 11.95
N LYS A 132 -11.79 6.72 12.54
CA LYS A 132 -10.91 7.69 13.22
C LYS A 132 -9.95 8.38 12.25
N ARG A 133 -9.77 7.84 11.04
CA ARG A 133 -8.81 8.36 10.05
C ARG A 133 -9.42 9.55 9.30
N PRO A 134 -8.68 10.66 9.15
CA PRO A 134 -9.19 11.85 8.48
C PRO A 134 -9.42 11.61 6.98
N MET A 135 -10.61 11.97 6.50
CA MET A 135 -10.97 12.00 5.09
C MET A 135 -11.14 13.45 4.58
N ALA A 136 -11.11 14.43 5.50
CA ALA A 136 -11.33 15.86 5.22
C ALA A 136 -10.53 16.35 4.02
N ARG A 137 -9.22 16.02 3.94
CA ARG A 137 -8.34 16.47 2.85
C ARG A 137 -8.77 16.00 1.44
N VAL A 138 -9.61 14.97 1.36
CA VAL A 138 -10.24 14.55 0.09
C VAL A 138 -11.60 15.20 -0.03
N ILE A 139 -12.42 15.18 1.03
CA ILE A 139 -13.80 15.72 1.04
C ILE A 139 -13.78 17.20 0.70
N ASP A 140 -12.95 17.99 1.39
CA ASP A 140 -12.90 19.45 1.23
C ASP A 140 -12.57 19.84 -0.22
N LEU A 141 -11.65 19.10 -0.85
CA LEU A 141 -11.29 19.33 -2.24
C LEU A 141 -12.50 19.24 -3.20
N PHE A 142 -13.43 18.33 -2.93
CA PHE A 142 -14.62 18.16 -3.75
C PHE A 142 -15.74 19.10 -3.34
N THR A 143 -15.96 19.32 -2.03
CA THR A 143 -17.00 20.23 -1.53
C THR A 143 -16.73 21.67 -1.89
N ASP A 144 -15.47 22.09 -1.87
CA ASP A 144 -15.06 23.45 -2.31
C ASP A 144 -15.34 23.68 -3.80
N ASN A 145 -15.45 22.62 -4.59
CA ASN A 145 -15.81 22.66 -6.01
C ASN A 145 -17.29 22.34 -6.28
N GLY A 146 -18.14 22.26 -5.25
CA GLY A 146 -19.60 22.14 -5.38
C GLY A 146 -20.15 20.73 -5.27
N ALA A 147 -19.33 19.72 -4.95
CA ALA A 147 -19.84 18.39 -4.64
C ALA A 147 -20.66 18.37 -3.36
N LYS A 148 -21.76 17.63 -3.34
CA LYS A 148 -22.62 17.46 -2.15
C LYS A 148 -22.20 16.21 -1.37
N ILE A 149 -21.18 16.38 -0.53
CA ILE A 149 -20.62 15.35 0.34
C ILE A 149 -20.82 15.81 1.79
N PHE A 150 -21.39 14.95 2.62
CA PHE A 150 -21.63 15.23 4.04
C PHE A 150 -20.89 14.22 4.89
N SER A 151 -20.20 14.71 5.94
CA SER A 151 -19.48 13.90 6.90
C SER A 151 -19.48 14.58 8.26
N ASP A 152 -19.26 13.82 9.33
CA ASP A 152 -19.02 14.43 10.64
C ASP A 152 -17.51 14.72 10.79
N LYS A 153 -17.15 15.99 10.84
CA LYS A 153 -15.77 16.50 11.00
C LYS A 153 -14.77 15.89 9.99
N GLY A 154 -15.22 15.59 8.78
CA GLY A 154 -14.37 15.02 7.73
C GLY A 154 -13.99 13.55 7.96
N ASN A 155 -14.76 12.81 8.72
CA ASN A 155 -14.58 11.37 8.97
C ASN A 155 -15.73 10.54 8.37
N LEU A 156 -15.58 9.22 8.35
CA LEU A 156 -16.69 8.30 8.10
C LEU A 156 -17.70 8.35 9.27
N PRO A 157 -19.01 8.15 9.02
CA PRO A 157 -19.62 7.86 7.73
C PRO A 157 -19.69 9.09 6.81
N ILE A 158 -19.62 8.83 5.49
CA ILE A 158 -19.73 9.86 4.45
C ILE A 158 -20.99 9.61 3.63
N ILE A 159 -21.77 10.66 3.41
CA ILE A 159 -22.99 10.61 2.59
C ILE A 159 -22.72 11.38 1.31
N PHE A 160 -23.02 10.75 0.18
CA PHE A 160 -22.95 11.34 -1.15
C PHE A 160 -24.36 11.59 -1.66
N THR A 161 -24.59 12.77 -2.21
CA THR A 161 -25.85 13.09 -2.89
C THR A 161 -25.56 13.60 -4.30
N PRO A 162 -26.42 13.31 -5.29
CA PRO A 162 -26.22 13.77 -6.65
C PRO A 162 -25.96 15.27 -6.71
N SER A 163 -24.91 15.66 -7.42
CA SER A 163 -24.53 17.05 -7.62
C SER A 163 -23.87 17.24 -8.98
N SER A 164 -24.12 18.38 -9.60
CA SER A 164 -23.41 18.79 -10.80
C SER A 164 -22.32 19.77 -10.42
N TYR A 165 -21.07 19.40 -10.62
CA TYR A 165 -19.91 20.24 -10.40
C TYR A 165 -18.81 19.91 -11.41
N THR A 166 -17.95 20.85 -11.68
CA THR A 166 -16.77 20.69 -12.54
C THR A 166 -15.58 21.38 -11.90
N PHE A 167 -14.42 20.85 -12.16
CA PHE A 167 -13.17 21.52 -11.87
C PHE A 167 -12.25 21.39 -13.09
N SER A 168 -11.58 22.48 -13.46
CA SER A 168 -10.68 22.50 -14.59
C SER A 168 -9.22 22.51 -14.18
N ASN A 169 -8.91 23.02 -13.00
CA ASN A 169 -7.56 23.10 -12.45
C ASN A 169 -7.57 22.84 -10.94
N LEU A 170 -6.75 21.90 -10.50
CA LEU A 170 -6.63 21.51 -9.10
C LEU A 170 -5.18 21.37 -8.69
N ASP A 171 -4.82 21.98 -7.57
CA ASP A 171 -3.52 21.84 -6.91
C ASP A 171 -3.65 20.82 -5.77
N THR A 172 -2.90 19.72 -5.85
CA THR A 172 -2.81 18.79 -4.73
C THR A 172 -1.75 19.27 -3.75
N LYS A 173 -2.19 20.00 -2.73
CA LYS A 173 -1.31 20.57 -1.68
C LYS A 173 -0.69 19.51 -0.76
N VAL A 174 -1.25 18.29 -0.76
CA VAL A 174 -0.78 17.19 0.08
C VAL A 174 -0.13 16.12 -0.81
N PRO A 175 1.07 15.63 -0.50
CA PRO A 175 1.75 14.59 -1.27
C PRO A 175 1.08 13.22 -1.06
N SER A 176 -0.11 13.05 -1.63
CA SER A 176 -0.93 11.85 -1.46
C SER A 176 -1.44 11.31 -2.80
N ALA A 177 -0.94 10.14 -3.20
CA ALA A 177 -1.43 9.43 -4.38
C ALA A 177 -2.92 9.06 -4.27
N GLN A 178 -3.47 8.92 -3.05
CA GLN A 178 -4.90 8.63 -2.86
C GLN A 178 -5.75 9.86 -3.17
N VAL A 179 -5.33 11.06 -2.73
CA VAL A 179 -6.00 12.33 -3.06
C VAL A 179 -5.96 12.54 -4.57
N LYS A 180 -4.79 12.44 -5.20
CA LYS A 180 -4.64 12.54 -6.65
C LYS A 180 -5.54 11.55 -7.39
N SER A 181 -5.51 10.27 -7.00
CA SER A 181 -6.34 9.24 -7.64
C SER A 181 -7.83 9.51 -7.51
N ALA A 182 -8.30 10.02 -6.37
CA ALA A 182 -9.70 10.43 -6.21
C ALA A 182 -10.08 11.55 -7.20
N VAL A 183 -9.20 12.55 -7.37
CA VAL A 183 -9.39 13.63 -8.36
C VAL A 183 -9.39 13.07 -9.78
N VAL A 184 -8.44 12.19 -10.12
CA VAL A 184 -8.38 11.55 -11.45
C VAL A 184 -9.67 10.77 -11.74
N LEU A 185 -10.16 9.96 -10.79
CA LEU A 185 -11.40 9.20 -10.96
C LEU A 185 -12.62 10.12 -11.14
N SER A 186 -12.67 11.22 -10.41
CA SER A 186 -13.75 12.20 -10.57
C SER A 186 -13.67 12.95 -11.91
N SER A 187 -12.46 13.23 -12.41
CA SER A 187 -12.26 13.95 -13.67
C SER A 187 -12.71 13.16 -14.90
N LEU A 188 -12.82 11.82 -14.80
CA LEU A 188 -13.36 10.99 -15.88
C LEU A 188 -14.80 11.34 -16.27
N TYR A 189 -15.49 12.13 -15.44
CA TYR A 189 -16.88 12.59 -15.67
C TYR A 189 -16.96 14.06 -16.14
N ASN A 190 -15.82 14.73 -16.34
CA ASN A 190 -15.80 16.10 -16.83
C ASN A 190 -15.93 16.14 -18.36
N ASN A 191 -16.64 17.15 -18.86
CA ASN A 191 -16.78 17.41 -20.31
C ASN A 191 -15.63 18.25 -20.87
N GLU A 192 -14.82 18.84 -19.99
CA GLU A 192 -13.64 19.65 -20.32
C GLU A 192 -12.37 19.02 -19.72
N PRO A 193 -11.20 19.31 -20.27
CA PRO A 193 -9.95 18.81 -19.73
C PRO A 193 -9.76 19.22 -18.27
N THR A 194 -9.21 18.31 -17.46
CA THR A 194 -8.82 18.58 -16.07
C THR A 194 -7.32 18.64 -15.94
N ILE A 195 -6.82 19.72 -15.36
CA ILE A 195 -5.40 19.92 -15.07
C ILE A 195 -5.18 19.68 -13.58
N ILE A 196 -4.25 18.80 -13.24
CA ILE A 196 -3.88 18.48 -11.87
C ILE A 196 -2.40 18.83 -11.68
N ASN A 197 -2.10 19.71 -10.73
CA ASN A 197 -0.75 20.07 -10.36
C ASN A 197 -0.38 19.39 -9.05
N GLU A 198 0.69 18.59 -9.07
CA GLU A 198 1.26 17.98 -7.85
C GLU A 198 2.42 18.86 -7.34
N GLU A 199 2.34 19.33 -6.09
CA GLU A 199 3.48 20.02 -5.46
C GLU A 199 4.66 19.04 -5.29
N THR A 200 4.36 17.81 -4.88
CA THR A 200 5.30 16.70 -4.79
C THR A 200 4.75 15.53 -5.59
N LEU A 201 5.57 14.99 -6.51
CA LEU A 201 5.19 13.84 -7.32
C LEU A 201 4.89 12.62 -6.44
N THR A 202 3.78 11.96 -6.72
CA THR A 202 3.33 10.75 -6.02
C THR A 202 3.16 9.58 -6.98
N ARG A 203 2.81 8.38 -6.46
CA ARG A 203 2.56 7.15 -7.24
C ARG A 203 1.58 7.43 -8.39
N ASP A 204 1.88 6.92 -9.59
CA ASP A 204 1.19 7.23 -10.85
C ASP A 204 0.45 6.02 -11.47
N HIS A 205 0.11 5.03 -10.64
CA HIS A 205 -0.55 3.79 -11.10
C HIS A 205 -1.89 4.05 -11.80
N THR A 206 -2.69 5.02 -11.31
CA THR A 206 -3.99 5.34 -11.93
C THR A 206 -3.78 5.86 -13.34
N GLU A 207 -2.84 6.76 -13.53
CA GLU A 207 -2.51 7.36 -14.82
C GLU A 207 -2.00 6.31 -15.81
N ARG A 208 -1.08 5.44 -15.37
CA ARG A 208 -0.53 4.36 -16.20
C ARG A 208 -1.60 3.39 -16.67
N MET A 209 -2.52 3.01 -15.77
CA MET A 209 -3.63 2.14 -16.11
C MET A 209 -4.62 2.82 -17.07
N LEU A 210 -4.92 4.11 -16.89
CA LEU A 210 -5.77 4.85 -17.81
C LEU A 210 -5.17 4.97 -19.22
N LEU A 211 -3.85 5.14 -19.33
CA LEU A 211 -3.15 5.08 -20.62
C LEU A 211 -3.38 3.74 -21.32
N GLU A 212 -3.23 2.60 -20.60
CA GLU A 212 -3.52 1.26 -21.13
C GLU A 212 -5.00 1.08 -21.52
N MET A 213 -5.89 1.77 -20.84
CA MET A 213 -7.34 1.74 -21.14
C MET A 213 -7.74 2.72 -22.24
N GLY A 214 -6.78 3.34 -22.91
CA GLY A 214 -6.97 4.17 -24.11
C GLY A 214 -7.21 5.65 -23.84
N ILE A 215 -6.88 6.16 -22.65
CA ILE A 215 -7.00 7.58 -22.33
C ILE A 215 -5.67 8.29 -22.62
N GLU A 216 -5.66 9.25 -23.51
CA GLU A 216 -4.49 10.03 -23.89
C GLU A 216 -4.18 11.13 -22.85
N LEU A 217 -3.66 10.70 -21.70
CA LEU A 217 -3.19 11.62 -20.66
C LEU A 217 -1.93 12.34 -21.12
N ALA A 218 -1.80 13.62 -20.79
CA ALA A 218 -0.56 14.37 -20.96
C ALA A 218 0.07 14.67 -19.59
N ARG A 219 1.39 14.45 -19.48
CA ARG A 219 2.16 14.85 -18.30
C ARG A 219 3.28 15.79 -18.71
N LEU A 220 3.35 16.95 -18.06
CA LEU A 220 4.46 17.91 -18.22
C LEU A 220 4.99 18.27 -16.81
N GLY A 221 6.13 17.70 -16.46
CA GLY A 221 6.68 17.86 -15.09
C GLY A 221 5.70 17.37 -14.03
N ASN A 222 5.28 18.26 -13.15
CA ASN A 222 4.35 18.00 -12.05
C ASN A 222 2.87 18.17 -12.45
N THR A 223 2.59 18.52 -13.70
CA THR A 223 1.23 18.75 -14.19
C THR A 223 0.73 17.57 -14.99
N ILE A 224 -0.48 17.12 -14.71
CA ILE A 224 -1.20 16.08 -15.43
C ILE A 224 -2.43 16.71 -16.07
N THR A 225 -2.64 16.47 -17.35
CA THR A 225 -3.86 16.86 -18.05
C THR A 225 -4.65 15.61 -18.45
N ILE A 226 -5.90 15.55 -18.01
CA ILE A 226 -6.84 14.47 -18.30
C ILE A 226 -7.85 15.01 -19.30
N PRO A 227 -7.94 14.46 -20.52
CA PRO A 227 -8.94 14.88 -21.50
C PRO A 227 -10.34 14.44 -21.07
N PRO A 228 -11.41 14.97 -21.68
CA PRO A 228 -12.75 14.43 -21.57
C PRO A 228 -12.77 12.94 -21.94
N VAL A 229 -13.44 12.12 -21.11
CA VAL A 229 -13.45 10.67 -21.28
C VAL A 229 -14.87 10.21 -21.60
N SER A 230 -15.04 9.57 -22.77
CA SER A 230 -16.33 8.99 -23.15
C SER A 230 -16.51 7.55 -22.65
N LYS A 231 -15.42 6.78 -22.63
CA LYS A 231 -15.39 5.37 -22.18
C LYS A 231 -13.99 4.96 -21.77
N LEU A 232 -13.92 3.88 -21.00
CA LEU A 232 -12.67 3.15 -20.71
C LEU A 232 -12.69 1.80 -21.42
N ASN A 233 -11.62 1.44 -22.12
CA ASN A 233 -11.49 0.13 -22.69
C ASN A 233 -11.19 -0.91 -21.59
N PRO A 234 -11.62 -2.18 -21.76
CA PRO A 234 -11.22 -3.24 -20.83
C PRO A 234 -9.71 -3.40 -20.74
N LEU A 235 -9.22 -3.80 -19.57
CA LEU A 235 -7.82 -4.02 -19.31
C LEU A 235 -7.56 -5.46 -18.89
N ASN A 236 -6.61 -6.13 -19.56
CA ASN A 236 -6.09 -7.41 -19.14
C ASN A 236 -4.65 -7.22 -18.68
N MET A 237 -4.36 -7.55 -17.42
CA MET A 237 -3.04 -7.29 -16.86
C MET A 237 -2.67 -8.35 -15.82
N LYS A 238 -1.38 -8.68 -15.77
CA LYS A 238 -0.78 -9.37 -14.64
C LYS A 238 -0.22 -8.33 -13.68
N VAL A 239 -0.78 -8.26 -12.47
CA VAL A 239 -0.36 -7.31 -11.45
C VAL A 239 1.07 -7.64 -10.98
N PRO A 240 2.02 -6.67 -11.02
CA PRO A 240 3.37 -6.90 -10.51
C PRO A 240 3.36 -7.21 -9.00
N SER A 241 4.35 -7.97 -8.53
CA SER A 241 4.54 -8.25 -7.12
C SER A 241 4.75 -6.96 -6.30
N ASP A 242 4.11 -6.85 -5.14
CA ASP A 242 4.11 -5.63 -4.31
C ASP A 242 5.48 -5.36 -3.70
N ILE A 243 6.09 -4.23 -4.05
CA ILE A 243 7.37 -3.79 -3.50
C ILE A 243 7.28 -3.52 -1.99
N SER A 244 6.14 -3.07 -1.46
CA SER A 244 5.96 -2.85 -0.03
C SER A 244 5.90 -4.15 0.76
N SER A 245 5.31 -5.21 0.21
CA SER A 245 5.37 -6.56 0.76
C SER A 245 6.78 -7.14 0.62
N ALA A 246 7.39 -6.98 -0.56
CA ALA A 246 8.76 -7.39 -0.82
C ALA A 246 9.77 -6.71 0.13
N ALA A 247 9.52 -5.48 0.59
CA ALA A 247 10.41 -4.73 1.47
C ALA A 247 10.76 -5.49 2.76
N PHE A 248 9.83 -6.26 3.32
CA PHE A 248 10.08 -7.10 4.51
C PHE A 248 11.06 -8.23 4.21
N LEU A 249 10.89 -8.91 3.08
CA LEU A 249 11.78 -9.98 2.65
C LEU A 249 13.15 -9.42 2.19
N ILE A 250 13.18 -8.26 1.53
CA ILE A 250 14.40 -7.53 1.21
C ILE A 250 15.16 -7.20 2.49
N SER A 251 14.46 -6.72 3.52
CA SER A 251 15.06 -6.40 4.83
C SER A 251 15.67 -7.62 5.49
N LEU A 252 14.98 -8.75 5.46
CA LEU A 252 15.51 -10.01 5.95
C LEU A 252 16.73 -10.46 5.13
N GLY A 253 16.67 -10.28 3.80
CA GLY A 253 17.76 -10.57 2.88
C GLY A 253 19.03 -9.75 3.16
N VAL A 254 18.91 -8.43 3.38
CA VAL A 254 20.09 -7.58 3.68
C VAL A 254 20.69 -7.83 5.07
N LEU A 255 19.90 -8.34 6.02
CA LEU A 255 20.36 -8.65 7.37
C LEU A 255 20.93 -10.07 7.48
N LYS A 256 20.39 -11.06 6.75
CA LYS A 256 20.74 -12.49 6.90
C LYS A 256 20.80 -13.30 5.60
N GLY A 257 20.51 -12.70 4.44
CA GLY A 257 20.31 -13.45 3.20
C GLY A 257 21.58 -13.92 2.51
N GLU A 258 21.49 -15.08 1.85
CA GLU A 258 22.45 -15.57 0.88
C GLU A 258 21.76 -15.76 -0.48
N ASN A 259 21.91 -14.79 -1.39
CA ASN A 259 21.33 -14.83 -2.74
C ASN A 259 19.79 -15.01 -2.76
N LEU A 260 19.05 -14.26 -1.93
CA LEU A 260 17.61 -14.21 -1.99
C LEU A 260 17.16 -13.49 -3.29
N LEU A 261 16.25 -14.09 -4.06
CA LEU A 261 15.73 -13.55 -5.30
C LEU A 261 14.21 -13.34 -5.22
N LEU A 262 13.79 -12.10 -5.24
CA LEU A 262 12.37 -11.72 -5.32
C LEU A 262 11.98 -11.52 -6.78
N LYS A 263 10.94 -12.22 -7.22
CA LYS A 263 10.55 -12.28 -8.64
C LYS A 263 9.46 -11.28 -9.00
N ASN A 264 9.58 -10.71 -10.21
CA ASN A 264 8.55 -9.86 -10.85
C ASN A 264 8.08 -8.70 -9.97
N VAL A 265 8.97 -8.10 -9.20
CA VAL A 265 8.64 -7.00 -8.28
C VAL A 265 8.39 -5.71 -9.05
N LEU A 266 7.39 -4.96 -8.64
CA LEU A 266 7.13 -3.61 -9.13
C LEU A 266 8.34 -2.71 -8.84
N ILE A 267 8.97 -2.19 -9.90
CA ILE A 267 10.13 -1.29 -9.80
C ILE A 267 9.82 0.11 -10.36
N ASN A 268 8.56 0.53 -10.23
CA ASN A 268 8.15 1.91 -10.52
C ASN A 268 9.01 2.89 -9.72
N GLU A 269 9.50 3.94 -10.37
CA GLU A 269 10.46 4.88 -9.77
C GLU A 269 9.93 5.52 -8.47
N ARG A 270 8.59 5.76 -8.39
CA ARG A 270 7.89 6.30 -7.22
C ARG A 270 7.63 5.27 -6.11
N ARG A 271 8.09 4.05 -6.29
CA ARG A 271 7.99 2.94 -5.35
C ARG A 271 9.36 2.37 -4.96
N LEU A 272 10.43 2.71 -5.69
CA LEU A 272 11.77 2.24 -5.40
C LEU A 272 12.50 3.04 -4.29
N GLY A 273 11.85 3.99 -3.65
CA GLY A 273 12.47 4.83 -2.62
C GLY A 273 13.18 4.02 -1.54
N PHE A 274 12.51 2.97 -1.01
CA PHE A 274 13.10 2.08 -0.01
C PHE A 274 14.37 1.38 -0.50
N VAL A 275 14.36 0.82 -1.71
CA VAL A 275 15.55 0.19 -2.32
C VAL A 275 16.67 1.20 -2.52
N LYS A 276 16.34 2.44 -2.94
CA LYS A 276 17.33 3.52 -3.09
C LYS A 276 17.97 3.89 -1.74
N VAL A 277 17.17 3.97 -0.67
CA VAL A 277 17.66 4.22 0.69
C VAL A 277 18.58 3.08 1.16
N LEU A 278 18.16 1.83 1.00
CA LEU A 278 18.99 0.68 1.39
C LEU A 278 20.31 0.62 0.61
N LYS A 279 20.32 0.91 -0.69
CA LYS A 279 21.56 1.00 -1.48
C LYS A 279 22.49 2.10 -0.95
N ARG A 280 21.95 3.25 -0.54
CA ARG A 280 22.72 4.32 0.11
C ARG A 280 23.23 3.90 1.49
N MET A 281 22.56 2.97 2.16
CA MET A 281 22.99 2.31 3.39
C MET A 281 23.97 1.15 3.15
N ASN A 282 24.56 1.02 1.97
CA ASN A 282 25.49 -0.02 1.57
C ASN A 282 24.88 -1.42 1.39
N ALA A 283 23.57 -1.53 1.17
CA ALA A 283 22.94 -2.83 0.93
C ALA A 283 23.31 -3.42 -0.44
N SER A 284 23.63 -4.71 -0.47
CA SER A 284 23.88 -5.49 -1.68
C SER A 284 22.55 -5.87 -2.33
N ILE A 285 22.05 -5.02 -3.22
CA ILE A 285 20.78 -5.17 -3.94
C ILE A 285 21.03 -4.96 -5.42
N GLU A 286 20.66 -5.95 -6.23
CA GLU A 286 20.68 -5.88 -7.70
C GLU A 286 19.26 -5.98 -8.25
N ILE A 287 18.96 -5.20 -9.30
CA ILE A 287 17.71 -5.31 -10.05
C ILE A 287 18.03 -5.95 -11.39
N LEU A 288 17.37 -7.06 -11.68
CA LEU A 288 17.62 -7.93 -12.82
C LEU A 288 16.35 -8.08 -13.67
N ASN A 289 16.48 -8.55 -14.89
CA ASN A 289 15.36 -8.93 -15.75
C ASN A 289 14.28 -7.84 -15.88
N ILE A 290 14.72 -6.58 -16.02
CA ILE A 290 13.82 -5.43 -16.14
C ILE A 290 12.98 -5.55 -17.41
N LYS A 291 11.67 -5.41 -17.26
CA LYS A 291 10.70 -5.40 -18.37
C LYS A 291 9.55 -4.47 -18.03
N GLU A 292 8.77 -4.10 -19.04
CA GLU A 292 7.54 -3.34 -18.88
C GLU A 292 6.33 -4.26 -19.04
N ILE A 293 5.35 -4.13 -18.12
CA ILE A 293 4.08 -4.86 -18.16
C ILE A 293 2.98 -3.82 -17.87
N SER A 294 2.10 -3.59 -18.85
CA SER A 294 0.98 -2.64 -18.74
C SER A 294 1.43 -1.26 -18.20
N ASN A 295 2.45 -0.68 -18.86
CA ASN A 295 3.07 0.59 -18.48
C ASN A 295 3.74 0.63 -17.09
N GLU A 296 3.87 -0.51 -16.39
CA GLU A 296 4.62 -0.60 -15.13
C GLU A 296 5.96 -1.30 -15.34
N LEU A 297 7.02 -0.73 -14.79
CA LEU A 297 8.33 -1.37 -14.76
C LEU A 297 8.36 -2.48 -13.72
N VAL A 298 8.83 -3.64 -14.14
CA VAL A 298 8.90 -4.86 -13.33
C VAL A 298 10.30 -5.46 -13.45
N GLY A 299 10.84 -5.95 -12.35
CA GLY A 299 12.15 -6.61 -12.33
C GLY A 299 12.26 -7.65 -11.24
N ASP A 300 13.33 -8.42 -11.27
CA ASP A 300 13.70 -9.31 -10.17
C ASP A 300 14.68 -8.57 -9.25
N ILE A 301 14.49 -8.69 -7.94
CA ILE A 301 15.37 -8.06 -6.94
C ILE A 301 16.20 -9.15 -6.26
N LYS A 302 17.52 -9.13 -6.47
CA LYS A 302 18.46 -10.01 -5.81
C LYS A 302 19.07 -9.30 -4.61
N VAL A 303 19.08 -9.97 -3.46
CA VAL A 303 19.54 -9.41 -2.18
C VAL A 303 20.48 -10.36 -1.48
N SER A 304 21.53 -9.82 -0.87
CA SER A 304 22.45 -10.56 -0.02
C SER A 304 22.79 -9.78 1.24
N LYS A 305 23.24 -10.49 2.29
CA LYS A 305 23.66 -9.90 3.54
C LYS A 305 24.68 -8.78 3.32
N SER A 306 24.53 -7.71 4.08
CA SER A 306 25.29 -6.49 3.93
C SER A 306 25.65 -5.89 5.28
N ASP A 307 26.82 -5.26 5.37
CA ASP A 307 27.20 -4.43 6.50
C ASP A 307 26.62 -3.02 6.25
N LEU A 308 25.50 -2.75 6.92
CA LEU A 308 24.74 -1.54 6.70
C LEU A 308 25.35 -0.34 7.42
N VAL A 309 25.34 0.80 6.75
CA VAL A 309 25.73 2.10 7.31
C VAL A 309 24.54 3.05 7.38
N ALA A 310 24.57 3.93 8.36
CA ALA A 310 23.51 4.91 8.58
C ALA A 310 23.38 5.92 7.42
N THR A 311 22.22 6.56 7.31
CA THR A 311 21.95 7.57 6.30
C THR A 311 20.98 8.64 6.80
N THR A 312 20.90 9.76 6.10
CA THR A 312 19.82 10.76 6.27
C THR A 312 18.76 10.56 5.19
N ILE A 313 17.49 10.55 5.62
CA ILE A 313 16.31 10.48 4.76
C ILE A 313 15.63 11.84 4.81
N GLU A 314 15.59 12.50 3.65
CA GLU A 314 15.11 13.87 3.52
C GLU A 314 13.59 13.92 3.26
N PRO A 315 12.90 15.03 3.60
CA PRO A 315 11.45 15.16 3.43
C PRO A 315 10.94 14.83 2.02
N LYS A 316 11.70 15.15 0.97
CA LYS A 316 11.34 14.87 -0.42
C LYS A 316 11.30 13.38 -0.78
N GLU A 317 11.91 12.51 0.03
CA GLU A 317 11.97 11.06 -0.17
C GLU A 317 10.79 10.35 0.48
N ILE A 318 10.11 11.00 1.44
CA ILE A 318 9.08 10.37 2.27
C ILE A 318 7.92 9.81 1.45
N ALA A 319 7.45 10.53 0.44
CA ALA A 319 6.34 10.08 -0.39
C ALA A 319 6.61 8.74 -1.10
N ASP A 320 7.87 8.46 -1.44
CA ASP A 320 8.32 7.26 -2.16
C ASP A 320 8.59 6.06 -1.22
N ILE A 321 8.67 6.28 0.14
CA ILE A 321 9.02 5.25 1.14
C ILE A 321 8.06 5.18 2.33
N ILE A 322 7.01 5.99 2.35
CA ILE A 322 6.18 6.21 3.55
C ILE A 322 5.64 4.91 4.16
N ASP A 323 5.37 3.92 3.32
CA ASP A 323 4.83 2.64 3.76
C ASP A 323 5.92 1.69 4.30
N GLU A 324 7.18 1.92 3.98
CA GLU A 324 8.32 1.11 4.37
C GLU A 324 9.07 1.68 5.59
N ILE A 325 8.70 2.87 6.10
CA ILE A 325 9.37 3.49 7.24
C ILE A 325 9.35 2.61 8.51
N PRO A 326 8.29 1.85 8.85
CA PRO A 326 8.36 0.96 10.01
C PRO A 326 9.51 -0.05 9.92
N ILE A 327 9.62 -0.78 8.83
CA ILE A 327 10.73 -1.74 8.65
C ILE A 327 12.08 -1.03 8.51
N LEU A 328 12.13 0.15 7.91
CA LEU A 328 13.35 0.96 7.80
C LEU A 328 13.84 1.44 9.17
N THR A 329 12.93 1.76 10.12
CA THR A 329 13.30 2.12 11.50
C THR A 329 14.02 0.96 12.19
N PHE A 330 13.54 -0.27 12.03
CA PHE A 330 14.24 -1.45 12.54
C PHE A 330 15.62 -1.62 11.87
N ILE A 331 15.70 -1.51 10.53
CA ILE A 331 16.98 -1.57 9.81
C ILE A 331 17.94 -0.49 10.30
N ALA A 332 17.47 0.72 10.54
CA ALA A 332 18.29 1.82 11.06
C ALA A 332 18.90 1.50 12.43
N SER A 333 18.21 0.72 13.28
CA SER A 333 18.76 0.26 14.55
C SER A 333 19.90 -0.76 14.39
N GLN A 334 20.02 -1.37 13.21
CA GLN A 334 21.02 -2.39 12.87
C GLN A 334 22.13 -1.87 11.94
N ALA A 335 22.10 -0.60 11.56
CA ALA A 335 23.08 0.05 10.68
C ALA A 335 24.11 0.82 11.48
N GLU A 336 25.41 0.73 11.12
CA GLU A 336 26.49 1.46 11.82
C GLU A 336 26.32 2.97 11.64
N GLY A 337 26.32 3.72 12.75
CA GLY A 337 26.25 5.17 12.79
C GLY A 337 24.84 5.71 13.08
N LYS A 338 24.62 6.99 12.78
CA LYS A 338 23.38 7.72 13.08
C LYS A 338 22.49 7.85 11.84
N THR A 339 21.34 7.20 11.84
CA THR A 339 20.27 7.41 10.84
C THR A 339 19.31 8.51 11.28
N ILE A 340 18.96 9.41 10.35
CA ILE A 340 18.06 10.54 10.59
C ILE A 340 16.92 10.48 9.58
N LEU A 341 15.68 10.54 10.05
CA LEU A 341 14.46 10.66 9.25
C LEU A 341 13.79 12.00 9.55
N LYS A 342 13.37 12.74 8.50
CA LYS A 342 12.66 14.01 8.60
C LYS A 342 11.46 14.09 7.67
N GLY A 343 10.45 14.91 8.00
CA GLY A 343 9.31 15.20 7.12
C GLY A 343 8.24 14.13 7.08
N ALA A 344 8.19 13.21 8.06
CA ALA A 344 7.32 12.03 8.04
C ALA A 344 6.01 12.20 8.85
N ASN A 345 5.48 13.44 9.02
CA ASN A 345 4.24 13.71 9.75
C ASN A 345 3.04 12.88 9.30
N GLU A 346 2.96 12.55 8.01
CA GLU A 346 1.90 11.72 7.45
C GLU A 346 1.83 10.30 8.06
N LEU A 347 2.88 9.82 8.72
CA LEU A 347 2.88 8.54 9.43
C LEU A 347 1.99 8.55 10.68
N ARG A 348 1.73 9.72 11.27
CA ARG A 348 0.92 9.86 12.49
C ARG A 348 -0.57 9.60 12.27
N ILE A 349 -1.01 9.65 11.00
CA ILE A 349 -2.42 9.50 10.60
C ILE A 349 -2.66 8.30 9.67
N LYS A 350 -1.76 7.30 9.71
CA LYS A 350 -1.92 6.04 8.97
C LYS A 350 -2.87 5.09 9.72
N GLU A 351 -2.65 3.79 9.61
CA GLU A 351 -3.40 2.76 10.34
C GLU A 351 -3.29 2.96 11.87
N SER A 352 -2.14 3.41 12.30
CA SER A 352 -1.79 3.84 13.65
C SER A 352 -0.88 5.10 13.57
N ASP A 353 -0.50 5.70 14.70
CA ASP A 353 0.65 6.62 14.73
C ASP A 353 1.94 5.79 14.61
N ARG A 354 2.36 5.55 13.36
CA ARG A 354 3.53 4.70 13.07
C ARG A 354 4.83 5.25 13.64
N LEU A 355 4.99 6.56 13.80
CA LEU A 355 6.16 7.13 14.45
C LEU A 355 6.18 6.76 15.93
N GLU A 356 5.07 6.94 16.64
CA GLU A 356 4.98 6.58 18.05
C GLU A 356 5.09 5.07 18.26
N ASN A 357 4.47 4.26 17.39
CA ASN A 357 4.57 2.81 17.47
C ASN A 357 6.00 2.30 17.27
N MET A 358 6.73 2.87 16.31
CA MET A 358 8.13 2.46 16.11
C MET A 358 9.05 2.94 17.23
N LYS A 359 8.76 4.08 17.86
CA LYS A 359 9.42 4.48 19.10
C LYS A 359 9.18 3.44 20.20
N ASN A 360 7.91 3.08 20.44
CA ASN A 360 7.54 2.10 21.44
C ASN A 360 8.14 0.72 21.15
N PHE A 361 8.23 0.35 19.86
CA PHE A 361 8.90 -0.87 19.40
C PHE A 361 10.38 -0.88 19.83
N ILE A 362 11.16 0.14 19.47
CA ILE A 362 12.59 0.21 19.77
C ILE A 362 12.83 0.30 21.29
N GLN A 363 12.13 1.20 21.99
CA GLN A 363 12.29 1.40 23.43
C GLN A 363 11.77 0.22 24.26
N GLY A 364 10.69 -0.43 23.81
CA GLY A 364 10.15 -1.64 24.46
C GLY A 364 11.09 -2.84 24.40
N LEU A 365 12.02 -2.83 23.46
CA LEU A 365 13.10 -3.82 23.33
C LEU A 365 14.46 -3.29 23.86
N ASN A 366 14.41 -2.32 24.77
CA ASN A 366 15.57 -1.70 25.43
C ASN A 366 16.55 -0.99 24.47
N GLY A 367 16.06 -0.60 23.28
CA GLY A 367 16.81 0.21 22.32
C GLY A 367 16.62 1.71 22.53
N GLU A 368 17.47 2.48 21.86
CA GLU A 368 17.49 3.94 21.94
C GLU A 368 17.06 4.59 20.63
N ILE A 369 16.08 5.49 20.69
CA ILE A 369 15.59 6.30 19.58
C ILE A 369 15.18 7.69 20.10
N THR A 370 15.61 8.74 19.41
CA THR A 370 15.19 10.12 19.69
C THR A 370 14.10 10.52 18.70
N MET A 371 12.92 10.87 19.22
CA MET A 371 11.79 11.27 18.38
C MET A 371 11.69 12.77 18.23
N TYR A 372 11.29 13.20 17.04
CA TYR A 372 10.86 14.54 16.69
C TYR A 372 9.39 14.56 16.27
N GLU A 373 8.83 15.71 16.07
CA GLU A 373 7.44 15.84 15.64
C GLU A 373 7.20 15.14 14.30
N ASP A 374 8.16 15.25 13.37
CA ASP A 374 8.09 14.79 11.99
C ASP A 374 9.10 13.70 11.63
N GLY A 375 9.73 13.03 12.62
CA GLY A 375 10.76 12.03 12.34
C GLY A 375 11.48 11.53 13.57
N PHE A 376 12.70 11.00 13.35
CA PHE A 376 13.52 10.45 14.43
C PHE A 376 15.02 10.47 14.10
N GLU A 377 15.83 10.29 15.14
CA GLU A 377 17.22 9.87 15.06
C GLU A 377 17.42 8.54 15.77
N ILE A 378 18.20 7.65 15.19
CA ILE A 378 18.56 6.35 15.78
C ILE A 378 20.03 6.07 15.52
N ASN A 379 20.76 5.73 16.60
CA ASN A 379 22.14 5.23 16.48
C ASN A 379 22.12 3.70 16.46
N GLY A 380 22.78 3.07 15.52
CA GLY A 380 23.05 1.64 15.46
C GLY A 380 24.54 1.37 15.59
N VAL A 381 24.98 0.14 15.78
CA VAL A 381 24.21 -1.10 15.88
C VAL A 381 23.71 -1.29 17.31
N GLN A 382 22.42 -1.61 17.47
CA GLN A 382 21.82 -1.86 18.78
C GLN A 382 21.57 -3.33 19.02
N ASP A 383 21.83 -3.81 20.22
CA ASP A 383 21.47 -5.14 20.69
C ASP A 383 20.10 -5.07 21.36
N LEU A 384 19.02 -5.16 20.54
CA LEU A 384 17.65 -5.13 21.04
C LEU A 384 17.33 -6.39 21.82
N ASP A 385 16.60 -6.26 22.94
CA ASP A 385 16.20 -7.36 23.79
C ASP A 385 15.01 -8.16 23.23
N GLU A 386 14.72 -9.30 23.86
CA GLU A 386 13.47 -10.04 23.63
C GLU A 386 12.30 -9.31 24.28
N GLY A 387 11.11 -9.46 23.72
CA GLY A 387 9.93 -8.83 24.28
C GLY A 387 8.66 -8.93 23.43
N SER A 388 7.57 -8.44 23.99
CA SER A 388 6.31 -8.29 23.29
C SER A 388 6.19 -6.89 22.71
N VAL A 389 5.69 -6.79 21.49
CA VAL A 389 5.50 -5.54 20.75
C VAL A 389 4.02 -5.27 20.57
N SER A 390 3.55 -4.09 20.99
CA SER A 390 2.21 -3.64 20.64
C SER A 390 2.19 -3.17 19.17
N THR A 391 1.24 -3.71 18.41
CA THR A 391 1.07 -3.41 16.99
C THR A 391 0.02 -2.34 16.72
N GLU A 392 -0.90 -2.11 17.66
CA GLU A 392 -2.11 -1.30 17.47
C GLU A 392 -2.88 -1.68 16.19
N ASP A 393 -2.92 -2.99 15.91
CA ASP A 393 -3.51 -3.57 14.70
C ASP A 393 -2.88 -3.05 13.38
N ASP A 394 -1.67 -2.49 13.40
CA ASP A 394 -0.94 -2.08 12.21
C ASP A 394 -0.09 -3.24 11.68
N HIS A 395 -0.50 -3.74 10.51
CA HIS A 395 0.17 -4.87 9.84
C HIS A 395 1.67 -4.60 9.56
N ARG A 396 2.09 -3.35 9.35
CA ARG A 396 3.50 -3.03 9.07
C ARG A 396 4.36 -3.11 10.32
N VAL A 397 3.82 -2.72 11.46
CA VAL A 397 4.48 -2.88 12.77
C VAL A 397 4.57 -4.37 13.11
N ALA A 398 3.47 -5.13 12.91
CA ALA A 398 3.43 -6.57 13.15
C ALA A 398 4.48 -7.32 12.29
N MET A 399 4.51 -7.05 10.97
CA MET A 399 5.51 -7.67 10.09
C MET A 399 6.94 -7.25 10.45
N THR A 400 7.17 -6.00 10.86
CA THR A 400 8.49 -5.54 11.33
C THR A 400 8.95 -6.34 12.55
N ALA A 401 8.06 -6.61 13.53
CA ALA A 401 8.39 -7.42 14.69
C ALA A 401 8.80 -8.86 14.32
N ILE A 402 8.08 -9.47 13.37
CA ILE A 402 8.43 -10.83 12.88
C ILE A 402 9.79 -10.81 12.16
N ILE A 403 10.06 -9.81 11.32
CA ILE A 403 11.38 -9.69 10.66
C ILE A 403 12.49 -9.49 11.69
N ALA A 404 12.27 -8.67 12.73
CA ALA A 404 13.23 -8.46 13.80
C ALA A 404 13.50 -9.77 14.59
N ASN A 405 12.43 -10.52 14.91
CA ASN A 405 12.54 -11.83 15.55
C ASN A 405 13.48 -12.77 14.76
N ILE A 406 13.26 -12.92 13.46
CA ILE A 406 14.05 -13.81 12.60
C ILE A 406 15.47 -13.25 12.42
N ALA A 407 15.60 -11.95 12.17
CA ALA A 407 16.89 -11.31 11.89
C ALA A 407 17.84 -11.37 13.11
N LEU A 408 17.33 -11.14 14.31
CA LEU A 408 18.12 -11.15 15.53
C LEU A 408 18.22 -12.54 16.16
N GLY A 409 17.36 -13.49 15.78
CA GLY A 409 17.26 -14.79 16.42
C GLY A 409 16.75 -14.71 17.86
N LYS A 410 15.93 -13.69 18.17
CA LYS A 410 15.42 -13.36 19.49
C LYS A 410 13.89 -13.46 19.51
N LYS A 411 13.32 -13.76 20.67
CA LYS A 411 11.86 -13.86 20.88
C LYS A 411 11.24 -12.45 20.93
N ILE A 412 10.98 -11.85 19.75
CA ILE A 412 10.29 -10.58 19.59
C ILE A 412 8.93 -10.90 19.00
N LEU A 413 7.86 -10.73 19.78
CA LEU A 413 6.51 -11.20 19.43
C LEU A 413 5.53 -10.03 19.33
N PRO A 414 4.85 -9.84 18.20
CA PRO A 414 3.75 -8.89 18.10
C PRO A 414 2.52 -9.41 18.89
N ASP A 415 1.77 -8.51 19.51
CA ASP A 415 0.54 -8.81 20.24
C ASP A 415 -0.60 -9.28 19.31
N ASN A 416 -0.60 -8.83 18.05
CA ASN A 416 -1.58 -9.25 17.05
C ASN A 416 -0.89 -9.46 15.68
N THR A 417 -1.12 -10.62 15.06
CA THR A 417 -0.67 -10.96 13.70
C THR A 417 -1.81 -11.06 12.69
N ASP A 418 -3.07 -11.05 13.14
CA ASP A 418 -4.22 -11.19 12.24
C ASP A 418 -4.35 -10.01 11.27
N CYS A 419 -3.91 -8.81 11.69
CA CYS A 419 -3.89 -7.62 10.85
C CYS A 419 -2.98 -7.76 9.60
N ILE A 420 -2.00 -8.67 9.61
CA ILE A 420 -1.11 -8.92 8.46
C ILE A 420 -1.91 -9.36 7.23
N LYS A 421 -2.99 -10.12 7.43
CA LYS A 421 -3.85 -10.64 6.35
C LYS A 421 -4.53 -9.54 5.53
N ASP A 422 -4.66 -8.34 6.08
CA ASP A 422 -5.29 -7.20 5.38
C ASP A 422 -4.44 -6.70 4.20
N SER A 423 -3.13 -6.98 4.22
CA SER A 423 -2.21 -6.51 3.17
C SER A 423 -1.26 -7.58 2.62
N TYR A 424 -0.94 -8.62 3.39
CA TYR A 424 0.01 -9.66 3.00
C TYR A 424 -0.40 -11.04 3.54
N PRO A 425 -1.46 -11.64 2.99
CA PRO A 425 -2.01 -12.90 3.51
C PRO A 425 -1.05 -14.10 3.42
N THR A 426 -0.08 -14.10 2.48
CA THR A 426 0.93 -15.17 2.33
C THR A 426 2.23 -14.91 3.10
N PHE A 427 2.31 -13.87 3.94
CA PHE A 427 3.55 -13.43 4.60
C PHE A 427 4.31 -14.55 5.30
N PHE A 428 3.65 -15.37 6.09
CA PHE A 428 4.29 -16.47 6.82
C PHE A 428 4.74 -17.60 5.88
N LEU A 429 3.95 -17.91 4.85
CA LEU A 429 4.31 -18.91 3.84
C LEU A 429 5.55 -18.47 3.04
N ASP A 430 5.61 -17.19 2.67
CA ASP A 430 6.73 -16.65 1.92
C ASP A 430 8.00 -16.61 2.78
N ILE A 431 7.91 -16.27 4.07
CA ILE A 431 9.02 -16.38 5.02
C ILE A 431 9.52 -17.83 5.14
N GLU A 432 8.62 -18.80 5.33
CA GLU A 432 8.98 -20.21 5.44
C GLU A 432 9.64 -20.71 4.15
N SER A 433 9.15 -20.30 2.98
CA SER A 433 9.67 -20.70 1.67
C SER A 433 11.14 -20.31 1.45
N ILE A 434 11.58 -19.20 2.02
CA ILE A 434 12.95 -18.69 1.95
C ILE A 434 13.83 -19.12 3.13
N GLY A 435 13.33 -19.99 4.01
CA GLY A 435 14.06 -20.53 5.14
C GLY A 435 13.96 -19.73 6.43
N GLY A 436 13.06 -18.76 6.54
CA GLY A 436 12.80 -18.00 7.76
C GLY A 436 12.19 -18.88 8.86
N VAL A 437 12.69 -18.74 10.09
CA VAL A 437 12.21 -19.45 11.28
C VAL A 437 11.92 -18.43 12.37
N ILE A 438 10.69 -18.46 12.88
CA ILE A 438 10.26 -17.58 13.97
C ILE A 438 10.62 -18.22 15.30
N ASN A 439 11.26 -17.44 16.19
CA ASN A 439 11.64 -17.86 17.54
C ASN A 439 10.44 -17.60 18.48
N GLU A 440 9.92 -18.67 19.11
CA GLU A 440 8.81 -18.64 20.07
C GLU A 440 9.26 -18.50 21.53
#